data_250c5c7fc3261dd9678dc012145674e8
#
_entry.id   250c5c7fc3261dd9678dc012145674e8
#
_cell.length_a   1.000
_cell.length_b   1.000
_cell.length_c   1.000
_cell.angle_alpha   90.00
_cell.angle_beta   90.00
_cell.angle_gamma   90.00
#
_symmetry.space_group_name_H-M   'P 1'
#
loop_
_entity.id
_entity.type
_entity.pdbx_description
1 polymer ?
#
loop_
_entity_poly.entity_id
_entity_poly.type
_entity_poly.pdbx_seq_one_letter_code
_entity_poly.pdbx_strand_id
1 'polypeptide(L)'
;TDTVILFNGDSILIVDDWKSLRSLGPSSYKRDVKIVTTFVEEMREFCSLPCKISDDFDMSTWDLSNVKSMFFTFWNTNGFNQDISNWDVGKVESMEGVFFHAYNLNVDLSKWDVSNVISMKRMFRGAFYANPDVSQWDVSKVTNMLEMFHGTDIAQDLKNWNVSNVTNMEKMFYDAKYFNQDLSIWDVGNVTDCNSFYENAESWSLPKPSFIKCNPDG
;
A
#
# COMPACT_ATOMS: atom_id res chain seq x y z
N THR A 1 5.91 -21.47 17.45
CA THR A 1 6.32 -20.93 18.77
C THR A 1 7.55 -20.07 18.52
N ASP A 2 7.37 -18.77 18.69
CA ASP A 2 8.44 -17.81 18.50
C ASP A 2 9.67 -18.19 19.32
N THR A 3 10.83 -18.17 18.70
CA THR A 3 12.08 -18.56 19.34
C THR A 3 13.01 -17.36 19.43
N VAL A 4 13.38 -16.96 20.63
CA VAL A 4 14.45 -15.97 20.84
C VAL A 4 15.77 -16.71 20.88
N ILE A 5 16.68 -16.35 20.00
CA ILE A 5 18.04 -16.87 19.93
C ILE A 5 19.01 -15.74 20.27
N LEU A 6 20.01 -16.01 21.11
CA LEU A 6 21.14 -15.11 21.32
C LEU A 6 22.23 -15.45 20.31
N PHE A 7 22.57 -14.48 19.48
CA PHE A 7 23.67 -14.63 18.52
C PHE A 7 24.64 -13.44 18.66
N ASN A 8 25.89 -13.71 18.95
CA ASN A 8 26.95 -12.68 19.15
C ASN A 8 26.58 -11.58 20.16
N GLY A 9 25.76 -11.89 21.17
CA GLY A 9 25.30 -10.93 22.16
C GLY A 9 24.01 -10.18 21.81
N ASP A 10 23.53 -10.30 20.56
CA ASP A 10 22.25 -9.73 20.12
C ASP A 10 21.10 -10.71 20.36
N SER A 11 19.96 -10.19 20.80
CA SER A 11 18.73 -10.98 20.87
C SER A 11 18.07 -10.99 19.48
N ILE A 12 17.87 -12.19 18.92
CA ILE A 12 17.17 -12.38 17.64
C ILE A 12 15.86 -13.09 17.92
N LEU A 13 14.74 -12.50 17.51
CA LEU A 13 13.43 -13.12 17.56
C LEU A 13 13.07 -13.63 16.16
N ILE A 14 12.91 -14.94 16.04
CA ILE A 14 12.40 -15.57 14.82
C ILE A 14 10.89 -15.66 14.93
N VAL A 15 10.21 -15.13 13.93
CA VAL A 15 8.75 -15.13 13.83
C VAL A 15 8.35 -16.04 12.68
N ASP A 16 7.62 -17.11 13.03
CA ASP A 16 7.26 -18.16 12.05
C ASP A 16 6.00 -17.83 11.25
N ASP A 17 5.12 -17.00 11.80
CA ASP A 17 3.85 -16.64 11.17
C ASP A 17 3.39 -15.22 11.52
N TRP A 18 2.39 -14.73 10.76
CA TRP A 18 1.84 -13.38 10.94
C TRP A 18 1.10 -13.19 12.28
N LYS A 19 0.52 -14.24 12.86
CA LYS A 19 -0.20 -14.14 14.14
C LYS A 19 0.78 -13.88 15.26
N SER A 20 1.89 -14.57 15.21
CA SER A 20 3.02 -14.35 16.12
C SER A 20 3.55 -12.92 15.95
N LEU A 21 3.84 -12.50 14.71
CA LEU A 21 4.28 -11.13 14.41
C LEU A 21 3.29 -10.08 14.93
N ARG A 22 1.99 -10.28 14.73
CA ARG A 22 0.92 -9.39 15.22
C ARG A 22 0.81 -9.37 16.74
N SER A 23 0.94 -10.54 17.39
CA SER A 23 0.82 -10.66 18.86
C SER A 23 1.91 -9.88 19.58
N LEU A 24 3.04 -9.74 18.95
CA LEU A 24 4.17 -8.99 19.45
C LEU A 24 3.86 -7.49 19.57
N GLY A 25 3.10 -6.92 18.64
CA GLY A 25 2.70 -5.51 18.62
C GLY A 25 3.87 -4.53 18.77
N PRO A 26 3.82 -3.34 18.21
CA PRO A 26 4.97 -2.43 18.19
C PRO A 26 5.38 -1.88 19.56
N SER A 27 4.53 -2.03 20.60
CA SER A 27 4.82 -1.58 21.95
C SER A 27 5.55 -2.60 22.83
N SER A 28 5.75 -3.84 22.32
CA SER A 28 6.29 -4.94 23.12
C SER A 28 7.82 -5.10 23.01
N TYR A 29 8.46 -4.35 22.10
CA TYR A 29 9.87 -4.54 21.79
C TYR A 29 10.79 -3.55 22.49
N LYS A 30 11.88 -4.08 22.99
CA LYS A 30 13.06 -3.30 23.39
C LYS A 30 13.97 -3.14 22.16
N ARG A 31 14.68 -2.02 22.08
CA ARG A 31 15.60 -1.62 20.99
C ARG A 31 16.61 -2.68 20.52
N ASP A 32 16.87 -3.68 21.33
CA ASP A 32 17.99 -4.61 21.15
C ASP A 32 17.58 -5.97 20.57
N VAL A 33 16.35 -6.08 20.02
CA VAL A 33 15.87 -7.35 19.46
C VAL A 33 15.72 -7.22 17.94
N LYS A 34 16.54 -7.94 17.19
CA LYS A 34 16.32 -8.10 15.74
C LYS A 34 15.20 -9.09 15.49
N ILE A 35 14.27 -8.73 14.60
CA ILE A 35 13.16 -9.60 14.22
C ILE A 35 13.48 -10.24 12.86
N VAL A 36 13.41 -11.56 12.81
CA VAL A 36 13.55 -12.30 11.55
C VAL A 36 12.16 -12.72 11.08
N THR A 37 11.77 -12.22 9.93
CA THR A 37 10.44 -12.39 9.33
C THR A 37 10.46 -13.29 8.08
N THR A 38 11.58 -13.91 7.76
CA THR A 38 11.79 -14.73 6.54
C THR A 38 10.74 -15.81 6.33
N PHE A 39 10.10 -16.29 7.40
CA PHE A 39 9.08 -17.35 7.34
C PHE A 39 7.65 -16.80 7.23
N VAL A 40 7.47 -15.49 7.27
CA VAL A 40 6.16 -14.85 7.22
C VAL A 40 5.67 -14.77 5.77
N GLU A 41 4.58 -15.44 5.44
CA GLU A 41 3.96 -15.38 4.11
C GLU A 41 2.83 -14.33 4.02
N GLU A 42 2.28 -13.89 5.15
CA GLU A 42 1.22 -12.89 5.23
C GLU A 42 1.51 -11.87 6.32
N MET A 43 1.28 -10.59 6.03
CA MET A 43 1.35 -9.49 7.01
C MET A 43 -0.03 -8.85 7.21
N ARG A 44 -1.02 -9.66 7.58
CA ARG A 44 -2.39 -9.17 7.72
C ARG A 44 -2.56 -8.37 9.01
N GLU A 45 -3.07 -7.13 8.87
CA GLU A 45 -3.45 -6.29 10.01
C GLU A 45 -2.37 -6.19 11.11
N PHE A 46 -1.10 -6.20 10.72
CA PHE A 46 0.03 -6.18 11.65
C PHE A 46 -0.08 -5.01 12.63
N CYS A 47 -0.42 -3.85 12.12
CA CYS A 47 -0.57 -2.63 12.91
C CYS A 47 -1.96 -2.03 12.64
N SER A 48 -3.02 -2.70 13.13
CA SER A 48 -4.39 -2.23 13.03
C SER A 48 -4.93 -1.81 14.40
N LEU A 49 -5.59 -0.63 14.48
CA LEU A 49 -6.23 -0.03 15.66
C LEU A 49 -5.29 0.47 16.76
N PRO A 50 -5.52 1.68 17.19
CA PRO A 50 -4.53 2.75 17.08
C PRO A 50 -3.14 2.24 17.43
N CYS A 51 -2.48 1.72 16.44
CA CYS A 51 -1.12 1.26 16.55
C CYS A 51 -0.21 2.49 16.52
N LYS A 52 0.41 2.80 17.65
CA LYS A 52 1.54 3.72 17.70
C LYS A 52 2.80 2.90 17.58
N ILE A 53 3.39 2.92 16.39
CA ILE A 53 4.74 2.40 16.23
C ILE A 53 5.67 3.40 16.92
N SER A 54 6.41 2.93 17.91
CA SER A 54 7.43 3.73 18.60
C SER A 54 8.51 4.16 17.60
N ASP A 55 9.05 5.36 17.71
CA ASP A 55 10.20 5.82 16.92
C ASP A 55 11.44 4.93 17.11
N ASP A 56 11.46 4.15 18.18
CA ASP A 56 12.52 3.19 18.50
C ASP A 56 12.34 1.83 17.82
N PHE A 57 11.21 1.62 17.14
CA PHE A 57 10.92 0.35 16.48
C PHE A 57 11.45 0.38 15.05
N ASP A 58 12.45 -0.43 14.76
CA ASP A 58 13.11 -0.47 13.46
C ASP A 58 12.60 -1.65 12.63
N MET A 59 11.92 -1.33 11.53
CA MET A 59 11.40 -2.30 10.56
C MET A 59 12.27 -2.40 9.31
N SER A 60 13.32 -1.56 9.18
CA SER A 60 14.12 -1.45 7.95
C SER A 60 14.82 -2.74 7.55
N THR A 61 15.07 -3.62 8.53
CA THR A 61 15.79 -4.89 8.35
C THR A 61 14.87 -6.10 8.17
N TRP A 62 13.56 -5.89 8.11
CA TRP A 62 12.63 -7.00 7.96
C TRP A 62 12.75 -7.64 6.57
N ASP A 63 12.79 -8.96 6.54
CA ASP A 63 12.79 -9.75 5.32
C ASP A 63 11.36 -10.14 4.95
N LEU A 64 10.83 -9.51 3.91
CA LEU A 64 9.50 -9.78 3.38
C LEU A 64 9.53 -10.63 2.10
N SER A 65 10.68 -11.18 1.74
CA SER A 65 10.88 -11.91 0.48
C SER A 65 9.96 -13.12 0.26
N ASN A 66 9.24 -13.57 1.29
CA ASN A 66 8.24 -14.64 1.21
C ASN A 66 6.80 -14.16 1.41
N VAL A 67 6.60 -12.86 1.66
CA VAL A 67 5.26 -12.31 1.88
C VAL A 67 4.48 -12.23 0.57
N LYS A 68 3.29 -12.84 0.55
CA LYS A 68 2.35 -12.84 -0.58
C LYS A 68 1.18 -11.88 -0.39
N SER A 69 0.86 -11.54 0.87
CA SER A 69 -0.26 -10.67 1.19
C SER A 69 0.08 -9.69 2.31
N MET A 70 -0.18 -8.41 2.04
CA MET A 70 -0.05 -7.30 2.99
C MET A 70 -1.42 -6.70 3.33
N PHE A 71 -2.45 -7.55 3.47
CA PHE A 71 -3.83 -7.13 3.69
C PHE A 71 -3.98 -6.29 4.96
N PHE A 72 -4.33 -5.01 4.81
CA PHE A 72 -4.55 -4.04 5.89
C PHE A 72 -3.38 -3.93 6.90
N THR A 73 -2.14 -4.11 6.44
CA THR A 73 -0.93 -4.20 7.30
C THR A 73 -0.78 -3.00 8.22
N PHE A 74 -0.94 -1.78 7.70
CA PHE A 74 -0.80 -0.52 8.44
C PHE A 74 -2.10 0.28 8.47
N TRP A 75 -3.22 -0.42 8.59
CA TRP A 75 -4.53 0.22 8.65
C TRP A 75 -4.65 1.16 9.87
N ASN A 76 -5.14 2.38 9.62
CA ASN A 76 -5.41 3.39 10.64
C ASN A 76 -4.18 3.79 11.48
N THR A 77 -3.00 3.73 10.87
CA THR A 77 -1.78 4.27 11.47
C THR A 77 -1.68 5.76 11.19
N ASN A 78 -1.57 6.58 12.24
CA ASN A 78 -1.38 8.02 12.08
C ASN A 78 0.10 8.38 12.19
N GLY A 79 0.64 9.05 11.17
CA GLY A 79 2.04 9.48 11.17
C GLY A 79 3.03 8.33 11.03
N PHE A 80 2.66 7.27 10.30
CA PHE A 80 3.59 6.19 9.97
C PHE A 80 4.75 6.73 9.14
N ASN A 81 5.97 6.61 9.65
CA ASN A 81 7.18 7.15 9.07
C ASN A 81 8.39 6.20 9.17
N GLN A 82 8.14 4.91 9.40
CA GLN A 82 9.21 3.92 9.45
C GLN A 82 9.87 3.76 8.08
N ASP A 83 11.18 3.53 8.07
CA ASP A 83 11.89 3.23 6.82
C ASP A 83 11.57 1.81 6.35
N ILE A 84 10.72 1.73 5.35
CA ILE A 84 10.32 0.50 4.66
C ILE A 84 10.74 0.50 3.19
N SER A 85 11.59 1.44 2.79
CA SER A 85 11.99 1.67 1.40
C SER A 85 12.74 0.49 0.77
N ASN A 86 13.41 -0.32 1.59
CA ASN A 86 14.21 -1.45 1.13
C ASN A 86 13.51 -2.81 1.31
N TRP A 87 12.22 -2.81 1.65
CA TRP A 87 11.48 -4.07 1.75
C TRP A 87 11.38 -4.78 0.39
N ASP A 88 11.74 -6.06 0.37
CA ASP A 88 11.50 -6.93 -0.79
C ASP A 88 10.03 -7.37 -0.80
N VAL A 89 9.22 -6.67 -1.57
CA VAL A 89 7.79 -6.96 -1.75
C VAL A 89 7.49 -7.65 -3.09
N GLY A 90 8.53 -8.11 -3.79
CA GLY A 90 8.41 -8.65 -5.15
C GLY A 90 7.55 -9.92 -5.28
N LYS A 91 7.20 -10.61 -4.18
CA LYS A 91 6.26 -11.74 -4.21
C LYS A 91 4.85 -11.38 -3.76
N VAL A 92 4.60 -10.12 -3.40
CA VAL A 92 3.28 -9.70 -2.92
C VAL A 92 2.28 -9.66 -4.08
N GLU A 93 1.19 -10.41 -3.91
CA GLU A 93 0.07 -10.46 -4.86
C GLU A 93 -1.10 -9.56 -4.42
N SER A 94 -1.24 -9.31 -3.12
CA SER A 94 -2.30 -8.44 -2.57
C SER A 94 -1.75 -7.37 -1.65
N MET A 95 -2.02 -6.12 -2.04
CA MET A 95 -1.76 -4.91 -1.25
C MET A 95 -3.07 -4.21 -0.83
N GLU A 96 -4.17 -4.98 -0.67
CA GLU A 96 -5.44 -4.41 -0.27
C GLU A 96 -5.34 -3.71 1.08
N GLY A 97 -5.66 -2.42 1.10
CA GLY A 97 -5.75 -1.61 2.32
C GLY A 97 -4.46 -1.43 3.10
N VAL A 98 -3.28 -1.65 2.51
CA VAL A 98 -1.99 -1.58 3.24
C VAL A 98 -1.88 -0.32 4.09
N PHE A 99 -2.21 0.84 3.54
CA PHE A 99 -2.17 2.14 4.21
C PHE A 99 -3.56 2.78 4.34
N PHE A 100 -4.61 1.95 4.46
CA PHE A 100 -5.98 2.43 4.61
C PHE A 100 -6.11 3.30 5.86
N HIS A 101 -6.56 4.57 5.70
CA HIS A 101 -6.64 5.57 6.77
C HIS A 101 -5.30 5.80 7.51
N ALA A 102 -4.17 5.62 6.84
CA ALA A 102 -2.87 5.99 7.37
C ALA A 102 -2.64 7.51 7.18
N TYR A 103 -3.21 8.31 8.06
CA TYR A 103 -3.08 9.77 8.01
C TYR A 103 -1.62 10.19 8.17
N ASN A 104 -1.19 11.23 7.44
CA ASN A 104 0.19 11.74 7.46
C ASN A 104 1.25 10.66 7.12
N LEU A 105 0.90 9.73 6.22
CA LEU A 105 1.86 8.75 5.73
C LEU A 105 3.02 9.46 5.01
N ASN A 106 4.23 9.23 5.49
CA ASN A 106 5.44 9.80 4.89
C ASN A 106 6.51 8.71 4.76
N VAL A 107 6.40 7.91 3.69
CA VAL A 107 7.28 6.79 3.41
C VAL A 107 7.73 6.82 1.95
N ASP A 108 8.97 6.39 1.71
CA ASP A 108 9.48 6.20 0.36
C ASP A 108 9.12 4.78 -0.13
N LEU A 109 8.28 4.72 -1.15
CA LEU A 109 7.83 3.48 -1.79
C LEU A 109 8.36 3.35 -3.23
N SER A 110 9.23 4.26 -3.67
CA SER A 110 9.70 4.34 -5.05
C SER A 110 10.47 3.10 -5.52
N LYS A 111 11.06 2.36 -4.57
CA LYS A 111 11.84 1.14 -4.85
C LYS A 111 11.04 -0.17 -4.76
N TRP A 112 9.78 -0.10 -4.35
CA TRP A 112 8.98 -1.31 -4.23
C TRP A 112 8.74 -1.96 -5.59
N ASP A 113 9.11 -3.22 -5.74
CA ASP A 113 8.72 -4.04 -6.88
C ASP A 113 7.29 -4.56 -6.69
N VAL A 114 6.34 -3.91 -7.34
CA VAL A 114 4.91 -4.27 -7.27
C VAL A 114 4.45 -5.08 -8.50
N SER A 115 5.38 -5.54 -9.33
CA SER A 115 5.10 -6.18 -10.63
C SER A 115 4.30 -7.50 -10.53
N ASN A 116 4.17 -8.07 -9.33
CA ASN A 116 3.35 -9.26 -9.08
C ASN A 116 2.00 -8.94 -8.40
N VAL A 117 1.73 -7.67 -8.10
CA VAL A 117 0.49 -7.29 -7.40
C VAL A 117 -0.72 -7.41 -8.32
N ILE A 118 -1.74 -8.11 -7.85
CA ILE A 118 -3.02 -8.32 -8.55
C ILE A 118 -4.09 -7.37 -8.01
N SER A 119 -4.05 -7.04 -6.71
CA SER A 119 -5.02 -6.14 -6.07
C SER A 119 -4.36 -5.04 -5.27
N MET A 120 -4.70 -3.79 -5.62
CA MET A 120 -4.34 -2.57 -4.88
C MET A 120 -5.59 -1.89 -4.29
N LYS A 121 -6.68 -2.65 -4.14
CA LYS A 121 -7.94 -2.13 -3.61
C LYS A 121 -7.72 -1.42 -2.28
N ARG A 122 -8.19 -0.17 -2.19
CA ARG A 122 -8.12 0.68 -0.98
C ARG A 122 -6.73 0.92 -0.42
N MET A 123 -5.66 0.70 -1.19
CA MET A 123 -4.28 0.72 -0.66
C MET A 123 -3.96 2.00 0.11
N PHE A 124 -4.38 3.16 -0.40
CA PHE A 124 -4.18 4.47 0.25
C PHE A 124 -5.48 5.18 0.61
N ARG A 125 -6.64 4.46 0.59
CA ARG A 125 -7.92 5.12 0.87
C ARG A 125 -7.92 5.84 2.21
N GLY A 126 -8.27 7.13 2.18
CA GLY A 126 -8.32 7.96 3.38
C GLY A 126 -6.97 8.28 4.02
N ALA A 127 -5.86 8.00 3.34
CA ALA A 127 -4.54 8.48 3.72
C ALA A 127 -4.38 9.93 3.24
N PHE A 128 -5.08 10.88 3.86
CA PHE A 128 -5.37 12.22 3.34
C PHE A 128 -4.14 13.00 2.86
N TYR A 129 -3.04 13.00 3.61
CA TYR A 129 -1.84 13.76 3.27
C TYR A 129 -0.77 12.91 2.58
N ALA A 130 -1.13 11.67 2.18
CA ALA A 130 -0.18 10.78 1.51
C ALA A 130 0.03 11.19 0.05
N ASN A 131 1.27 11.38 -0.32
CA ASN A 131 1.68 11.62 -1.70
C ASN A 131 2.97 10.82 -2.02
N PRO A 132 2.96 9.48 -1.84
CA PRO A 132 4.13 8.66 -2.13
C PRO A 132 4.45 8.68 -3.62
N ASP A 133 5.75 8.64 -3.96
CA ASP A 133 6.15 8.47 -5.35
C ASP A 133 5.92 7.02 -5.78
N VAL A 134 4.89 6.85 -6.60
CA VAL A 134 4.47 5.57 -7.18
C VAL A 134 4.52 5.63 -8.72
N SER A 135 5.09 6.68 -9.28
CA SER A 135 5.09 6.97 -10.72
C SER A 135 5.77 5.89 -11.56
N GLN A 136 6.75 5.19 -10.98
CA GLN A 136 7.54 4.16 -11.67
C GLN A 136 7.06 2.71 -11.42
N TRP A 137 5.95 2.54 -10.70
CA TRP A 137 5.44 1.21 -10.42
C TRP A 137 4.97 0.46 -11.67
N ASP A 138 5.35 -0.79 -11.82
CA ASP A 138 4.76 -1.70 -12.81
C ASP A 138 3.45 -2.28 -12.27
N VAL A 139 2.34 -1.69 -12.70
CA VAL A 139 0.99 -2.10 -12.30
C VAL A 139 0.31 -3.00 -13.35
N SER A 140 1.08 -3.52 -14.30
CA SER A 140 0.54 -4.23 -15.47
C SER A 140 -0.26 -5.51 -15.14
N LYS A 141 -0.05 -6.11 -13.95
CA LYS A 141 -0.82 -7.27 -13.49
C LYS A 141 -2.02 -6.90 -12.61
N VAL A 142 -2.17 -5.63 -12.25
CA VAL A 142 -3.26 -5.21 -11.36
C VAL A 142 -4.60 -5.30 -12.05
N THR A 143 -5.55 -5.95 -11.41
CA THR A 143 -6.94 -6.09 -11.89
C THR A 143 -7.94 -5.27 -11.10
N ASN A 144 -7.60 -4.88 -9.85
CA ASN A 144 -8.51 -4.18 -8.97
C ASN A 144 -7.82 -2.97 -8.29
N MET A 145 -8.31 -1.76 -8.62
CA MET A 145 -7.89 -0.48 -8.05
C MET A 145 -9.05 0.26 -7.36
N LEU A 146 -10.11 -0.48 -6.95
CA LEU A 146 -11.24 0.10 -6.20
C LEU A 146 -10.76 1.00 -5.07
N GLU A 147 -11.17 2.27 -5.07
CA GLU A 147 -10.89 3.26 -4.02
C GLU A 147 -9.38 3.45 -3.70
N MET A 148 -8.46 3.13 -4.61
CA MET A 148 -7.02 3.11 -4.29
C MET A 148 -6.49 4.43 -3.75
N PHE A 149 -6.89 5.55 -4.34
CA PHE A 149 -6.48 6.92 -3.94
C PHE A 149 -7.65 7.76 -3.43
N HIS A 150 -8.75 7.13 -3.01
CA HIS A 150 -9.91 7.84 -2.48
C HIS A 150 -9.51 8.72 -1.28
N GLY A 151 -9.74 10.03 -1.40
CA GLY A 151 -9.46 10.98 -0.33
C GLY A 151 -7.97 11.12 0.00
N THR A 152 -7.10 11.13 -1.02
CA THR A 152 -5.65 11.33 -0.85
C THR A 152 -5.20 12.63 -1.51
N ASP A 153 -4.03 13.12 -1.11
CA ASP A 153 -3.36 14.26 -1.75
C ASP A 153 -2.43 13.82 -2.90
N ILE A 154 -2.66 12.61 -3.47
CA ILE A 154 -1.84 12.10 -4.58
C ILE A 154 -1.74 13.12 -5.71
N ALA A 155 -0.53 13.45 -6.14
CA ALA A 155 -0.26 14.38 -7.23
C ALA A 155 0.80 13.85 -8.21
N GLN A 156 1.20 12.59 -8.07
CA GLN A 156 2.24 11.95 -8.90
C GLN A 156 1.77 11.76 -10.34
N ASP A 157 2.70 11.79 -11.28
CA ASP A 157 2.42 11.49 -12.69
C ASP A 157 2.23 9.98 -12.88
N LEU A 158 0.99 9.59 -13.14
CA LEU A 158 0.60 8.20 -13.35
C LEU A 158 0.38 7.87 -14.83
N LYS A 159 0.72 8.79 -15.74
CA LYS A 159 0.45 8.67 -17.17
C LYS A 159 0.96 7.35 -17.76
N ASN A 160 2.14 6.91 -17.33
CA ASN A 160 2.82 5.74 -17.90
C ASN A 160 2.38 4.41 -17.29
N TRP A 161 1.44 4.40 -16.36
CA TRP A 161 0.93 3.15 -15.81
C TRP A 161 0.20 2.32 -16.88
N ASN A 162 0.58 1.06 -17.02
CA ASN A 162 -0.16 0.10 -17.84
C ASN A 162 -1.34 -0.45 -17.03
N VAL A 163 -2.53 0.09 -17.28
CA VAL A 163 -3.77 -0.30 -16.59
C VAL A 163 -4.67 -1.22 -17.41
N SER A 164 -4.17 -1.76 -18.52
CA SER A 164 -4.97 -2.53 -19.48
C SER A 164 -5.63 -3.79 -18.92
N ASN A 165 -5.12 -4.32 -17.79
CA ASN A 165 -5.72 -5.48 -17.12
C ASN A 165 -6.70 -5.10 -16.00
N VAL A 166 -6.87 -3.81 -15.69
CA VAL A 166 -7.76 -3.38 -14.61
C VAL A 166 -9.22 -3.53 -15.02
N THR A 167 -10.02 -4.13 -14.16
CA THR A 167 -11.46 -4.31 -14.34
C THR A 167 -12.30 -3.43 -13.41
N ASN A 168 -11.75 -3.04 -12.25
CA ASN A 168 -12.44 -2.21 -11.29
C ASN A 168 -11.60 -0.99 -10.89
N MET A 169 -12.14 0.21 -11.18
CA MET A 169 -11.60 1.52 -10.80
C MET A 169 -12.64 2.38 -10.06
N GLU A 170 -13.72 1.76 -9.51
CA GLU A 170 -14.75 2.50 -8.79
C GLU A 170 -14.11 3.39 -7.71
N LYS A 171 -14.46 4.67 -7.70
CA LYS A 171 -14.00 5.68 -6.73
C LYS A 171 -12.48 5.79 -6.58
N MET A 172 -11.70 5.41 -7.62
CA MET A 172 -10.24 5.39 -7.50
C MET A 172 -9.65 6.74 -7.10
N PHE A 173 -10.19 7.86 -7.62
CA PHE A 173 -9.78 9.23 -7.29
C PHE A 173 -10.90 10.06 -6.65
N TYR A 174 -11.89 9.40 -6.05
CA TYR A 174 -12.96 10.08 -5.32
C TYR A 174 -12.36 10.96 -4.20
N ASP A 175 -12.78 12.23 -4.09
CA ASP A 175 -12.21 13.21 -3.14
C ASP A 175 -10.68 13.41 -3.24
N ALA A 176 -10.01 13.01 -4.32
CA ALA A 176 -8.60 13.29 -4.56
C ALA A 176 -8.42 14.76 -5.03
N LYS A 177 -8.55 15.70 -4.11
CA LYS A 177 -8.75 17.13 -4.38
C LYS A 177 -7.62 17.80 -5.16
N TYR A 178 -6.38 17.32 -5.02
CA TYR A 178 -5.20 17.92 -5.66
C TYR A 178 -4.75 17.18 -6.91
N PHE A 179 -5.38 16.06 -7.24
CA PHE A 179 -5.01 15.29 -8.41
C PHE A 179 -5.38 16.05 -9.69
N ASN A 180 -4.41 16.23 -10.59
CA ASN A 180 -4.60 16.86 -11.90
C ASN A 180 -3.57 16.35 -12.89
N GLN A 181 -3.78 15.15 -13.44
CA GLN A 181 -2.90 14.54 -14.43
C GLN A 181 -3.66 14.17 -15.70
N ASP A 182 -2.96 14.20 -16.86
CA ASP A 182 -3.50 13.74 -18.12
C ASP A 182 -3.40 12.22 -18.21
N LEU A 183 -4.53 11.56 -18.04
CA LEU A 183 -4.66 10.11 -18.12
C LEU A 183 -5.40 9.64 -19.38
N SER A 184 -5.53 10.50 -20.39
CA SER A 184 -6.26 10.20 -21.65
C SER A 184 -5.70 9.00 -22.41
N ILE A 185 -4.43 8.65 -22.18
CA ILE A 185 -3.78 7.52 -22.86
C ILE A 185 -3.97 6.17 -22.14
N TRP A 186 -4.59 6.15 -20.96
CA TRP A 186 -4.84 4.89 -20.27
C TRP A 186 -5.77 3.99 -21.09
N ASP A 187 -5.35 2.75 -21.33
CA ASP A 187 -6.22 1.72 -21.88
C ASP A 187 -7.14 1.18 -20.77
N VAL A 188 -8.35 1.70 -20.75
CA VAL A 188 -9.41 1.31 -19.80
C VAL A 188 -10.48 0.42 -20.45
N GLY A 189 -10.14 -0.22 -21.58
CA GLY A 189 -11.07 -1.05 -22.36
C GLY A 189 -11.60 -2.27 -21.61
N ASN A 190 -10.94 -2.71 -20.52
CA ASN A 190 -11.38 -3.81 -19.67
C ASN A 190 -12.10 -3.38 -18.39
N VAL A 191 -12.15 -2.09 -18.08
CA VAL A 191 -12.81 -1.59 -16.87
C VAL A 191 -14.32 -1.69 -17.00
N THR A 192 -14.95 -2.43 -16.09
CA THR A 192 -16.41 -2.63 -15.99
C THR A 192 -17.03 -1.84 -14.84
N ASP A 193 -16.24 -1.47 -13.83
CA ASP A 193 -16.67 -0.75 -12.64
C ASP A 193 -15.83 0.53 -12.50
N CYS A 194 -16.43 1.68 -12.78
CA CYS A 194 -15.78 2.99 -12.70
C CYS A 194 -16.67 4.08 -12.05
N ASN A 195 -17.75 3.67 -11.36
CA ASN A 195 -18.68 4.62 -10.75
C ASN A 195 -17.94 5.62 -9.84
N SER A 196 -18.28 6.91 -9.97
CA SER A 196 -17.68 7.98 -9.17
C SER A 196 -16.14 8.00 -9.25
N PHE A 197 -15.55 7.60 -10.39
CA PHE A 197 -14.09 7.44 -10.56
C PHE A 197 -13.30 8.66 -10.10
N TYR A 198 -13.78 9.89 -10.37
CA TYR A 198 -13.14 11.16 -10.04
C TYR A 198 -14.10 12.15 -9.34
N GLU A 199 -15.20 11.67 -8.78
CA GLU A 199 -16.16 12.55 -8.09
C GLU A 199 -15.45 13.35 -7.00
N ASN A 200 -15.73 14.66 -6.91
CA ASN A 200 -15.09 15.62 -5.99
C ASN A 200 -13.56 15.77 -6.17
N ALA A 201 -12.96 15.31 -7.26
CA ALA A 201 -11.57 15.63 -7.61
C ALA A 201 -11.49 17.04 -8.21
N GLU A 202 -11.70 18.05 -7.39
CA GLU A 202 -11.99 19.44 -7.78
C GLU A 202 -10.90 20.09 -8.67
N SER A 203 -9.64 19.73 -8.46
CA SER A 203 -8.52 20.25 -9.26
C SER A 203 -8.35 19.57 -10.62
N TRP A 204 -9.02 18.45 -10.88
CA TRP A 204 -8.77 17.67 -12.08
C TRP A 204 -9.43 18.26 -13.33
N SER A 205 -8.70 19.12 -14.00
CA SER A 205 -9.09 19.76 -15.26
C SER A 205 -8.49 19.12 -16.52
N LEU A 206 -7.40 18.36 -16.39
CA LEU A 206 -6.73 17.68 -17.49
C LEU A 206 -7.54 16.49 -18.04
N PRO A 207 -7.23 16.01 -19.26
CA PRO A 207 -7.97 14.93 -19.90
C PRO A 207 -8.01 13.64 -19.07
N LYS A 208 -9.18 13.02 -19.03
CA LYS A 208 -9.48 11.79 -18.29
C LYS A 208 -9.50 10.57 -19.21
N PRO A 209 -9.38 9.34 -18.69
CA PRO A 209 -9.54 8.13 -19.51
C PRO A 209 -10.94 8.05 -20.12
N SER A 210 -11.03 7.41 -21.30
CA SER A 210 -12.30 7.21 -22.01
C SER A 210 -12.89 5.84 -21.70
N PHE A 211 -13.72 5.75 -20.67
CA PHE A 211 -14.40 4.51 -20.32
C PHE A 211 -15.49 4.17 -21.34
N ILE A 212 -15.59 2.89 -21.73
CA ILE A 212 -16.56 2.41 -22.73
C ILE A 212 -17.56 1.39 -22.18
N LYS A 213 -17.27 0.77 -21.03
CA LYS A 213 -18.10 -0.28 -20.42
C LYS A 213 -18.77 0.14 -19.11
N CYS A 214 -18.45 1.32 -18.60
CA CYS A 214 -19.03 1.87 -17.37
C CYS A 214 -19.16 3.39 -17.47
N ASN A 215 -19.94 3.99 -16.56
CA ASN A 215 -20.09 5.44 -16.47
C ASN A 215 -19.32 5.98 -15.25
N PRO A 216 -18.27 6.82 -15.45
CA PRO A 216 -17.48 7.36 -14.33
C PRO A 216 -18.21 8.44 -13.52
N ASP A 217 -19.30 8.98 -14.04
CA ASP A 217 -20.11 10.04 -13.40
C ASP A 217 -21.25 9.46 -12.53
N GLY A 218 -21.39 8.15 -12.42
CA GLY A 218 -22.36 7.47 -11.56
C GLY A 218 -23.51 6.81 -12.30
#